data_0db47e2ab6dd30c7533831179bda75df
#
_entry.id   0db47e2ab6dd30c7533831179bda75df
#
_cell.length_a   1.000
_cell.length_b   1.000
_cell.length_c   1.000
_cell.angle_alpha   90.00
_cell.angle_beta   90.00
_cell.angle_gamma   90.00
#
_symmetry.space_group_name_H-M   'P 1'
#
loop_
_entity.id
_entity.type
_entity.pdbx_description
1 polymer ?
#
loop_
_entity_poly.entity_id
_entity_poly.type
_entity_poly.pdbx_seq_one_letter_code
_entity_poly.pdbx_strand_id
1 'polypeptide(L)'
;MARVYNFSAGPSMLPEEVLKTAAAEMMEYGESGQSVMEMSHRSKEYQAIFDEAEANLREIMNIPDNYEVLFLQGGASTQFAMIPMNLMTKNGKADFIITGQWANKAYKEAARYGAAREVASSKDKTFSYIPKTTAADFDPEADYVHICMNNTIYGTKYNTLPETGDVPLVADISSCILSEPIDVSKFGMLYAGAQKNVAPAGVTIVIVRKDLLGNAMDITPTMLNYVTHAENGSMFNTPPCYTIYIAGLTFKWIKKMGGLEAMKELNEKKAKILYDFLDNSKLFKGTVVPEDRSLMNVPFVTGNDELDAKFVAESKKAGFVNLKGHRSVGGMRASIYNAMPIEGVEKLVEFMKKFEEENL
;
A
#
# COMPACT_ATOMS: atom_id res chain seq x y z
N MET A 1 19.76 -21.64 -7.72
CA MET A 1 19.69 -20.38 -8.51
C MET A 1 19.58 -19.22 -7.55
N ALA A 2 20.27 -18.12 -7.79
CA ALA A 2 20.07 -16.89 -7.01
C ALA A 2 18.66 -16.34 -7.25
N ARG A 3 18.04 -15.71 -6.23
CA ARG A 3 16.75 -15.02 -6.40
C ARG A 3 16.90 -13.85 -7.36
N VAL A 4 15.91 -13.67 -8.24
CA VAL A 4 15.82 -12.48 -9.09
C VAL A 4 15.43 -11.25 -8.27
N TYR A 5 15.78 -10.05 -8.73
CA TYR A 5 15.27 -8.80 -8.19
C TYR A 5 13.88 -8.52 -8.78
N ASN A 6 12.85 -8.67 -7.95
CA ASN A 6 11.46 -8.53 -8.36
C ASN A 6 10.94 -7.11 -8.07
N PHE A 7 10.77 -6.32 -9.11
CA PHE A 7 10.26 -4.94 -9.06
C PHE A 7 8.74 -4.85 -9.26
N SER A 8 8.01 -5.94 -9.03
CA SER A 8 6.55 -5.95 -9.15
C SER A 8 5.87 -4.97 -8.20
N ALA A 9 4.84 -4.31 -8.69
CA ALA A 9 4.04 -3.38 -7.89
C ALA A 9 3.05 -4.06 -6.93
N GLY A 10 2.86 -5.37 -7.08
CA GLY A 10 2.00 -6.19 -6.22
C GLY A 10 1.31 -7.33 -7.00
N PRO A 11 1.39 -8.57 -6.51
CA PRO A 11 2.19 -9.03 -5.37
C PRO A 11 3.68 -8.72 -5.53
N SER A 12 4.30 -8.26 -4.46
CA SER A 12 5.68 -7.78 -4.49
C SER A 12 6.67 -8.77 -3.86
N MET A 13 7.94 -8.37 -3.84
CA MET A 13 8.99 -9.09 -3.14
C MET A 13 8.71 -9.14 -1.64
N LEU A 14 8.97 -10.27 -1.00
CA LEU A 14 8.93 -10.43 0.47
C LEU A 14 10.36 -10.54 1.03
N PRO A 15 10.58 -10.16 2.30
CA PRO A 15 11.86 -10.30 2.95
C PRO A 15 12.32 -11.77 2.93
N GLU A 16 13.58 -12.01 2.59
CA GLU A 16 14.09 -13.39 2.48
C GLU A 16 14.06 -14.11 3.82
N GLU A 17 14.31 -13.41 4.92
CA GLU A 17 14.21 -13.93 6.28
C GLU A 17 12.78 -14.43 6.58
N VAL A 18 11.75 -13.66 6.21
CA VAL A 18 10.35 -14.07 6.36
C VAL A 18 10.05 -15.33 5.58
N LEU A 19 10.52 -15.41 4.32
CA LEU A 19 10.31 -16.60 3.50
C LEU A 19 11.04 -17.83 4.04
N LYS A 20 12.25 -17.66 4.59
CA LYS A 20 13.01 -18.76 5.21
C LYS A 20 12.32 -19.28 6.46
N THR A 21 11.82 -18.39 7.31
CA THR A 21 11.05 -18.78 8.51
C THR A 21 9.78 -19.52 8.11
N ALA A 22 9.01 -18.96 7.19
CA ALA A 22 7.79 -19.57 6.69
C ALA A 22 8.03 -20.96 6.05
N ALA A 23 9.14 -21.13 5.34
CA ALA A 23 9.52 -22.41 4.76
C ALA A 23 9.93 -23.43 5.83
N ALA A 24 10.63 -23.02 6.88
CA ALA A 24 11.02 -23.89 7.99
C ALA A 24 9.80 -24.36 8.80
N GLU A 25 8.79 -23.50 8.95
CA GLU A 25 7.55 -23.78 9.69
C GLU A 25 6.40 -24.28 8.78
N MET A 26 6.69 -24.59 7.50
CA MET A 26 5.68 -24.95 6.52
C MET A 26 4.88 -26.21 6.91
N MET A 27 5.55 -27.23 7.42
CA MET A 27 4.92 -28.49 7.82
C MET A 27 4.46 -28.48 9.26
N GLU A 28 5.15 -27.74 10.13
CA GLU A 28 4.87 -27.71 11.55
C GLU A 28 5.22 -26.35 12.13
N TYR A 29 4.22 -25.66 12.69
CA TYR A 29 4.40 -24.42 13.41
C TYR A 29 4.67 -24.70 14.90
N GLY A 30 5.84 -24.33 15.39
CA GLY A 30 6.24 -24.60 16.77
C GLY A 30 6.20 -26.10 17.10
N GLU A 31 5.45 -26.47 18.14
CA GLU A 31 5.22 -27.85 18.57
C GLU A 31 3.78 -28.32 18.27
N SER A 32 3.08 -27.64 17.34
CA SER A 32 1.66 -27.91 17.07
C SER A 32 1.40 -29.20 16.28
N GLY A 33 2.41 -29.77 15.63
CA GLY A 33 2.28 -30.92 14.74
C GLY A 33 1.52 -30.65 13.45
N GLN A 34 1.27 -29.36 13.09
CA GLN A 34 0.50 -28.98 11.92
C GLN A 34 0.99 -27.67 11.29
N SER A 35 0.74 -27.51 10.00
CA SER A 35 0.97 -26.26 9.28
C SER A 35 -0.01 -25.18 9.72
N VAL A 36 0.41 -23.91 9.71
CA VAL A 36 -0.52 -22.77 9.88
C VAL A 36 -1.65 -22.77 8.84
N MET A 37 -1.40 -23.33 7.65
CA MET A 37 -2.44 -23.47 6.61
C MET A 37 -3.57 -24.43 6.96
N GLU A 38 -3.33 -25.37 7.88
CA GLU A 38 -4.27 -26.40 8.31
C GLU A 38 -4.92 -26.07 9.66
N MET A 39 -4.42 -25.04 10.37
CA MET A 39 -4.92 -24.67 11.68
C MET A 39 -6.36 -24.17 11.64
N SER A 40 -7.16 -24.64 12.58
CA SER A 40 -8.42 -23.98 12.88
C SER A 40 -8.15 -22.55 13.38
N HIS A 41 -8.81 -21.55 12.79
CA HIS A 41 -8.73 -20.18 13.28
C HIS A 41 -9.31 -19.98 14.70
N ARG A 42 -9.94 -21.03 15.26
CA ARG A 42 -10.45 -21.07 16.64
C ARG A 42 -9.52 -21.79 17.60
N SER A 43 -8.37 -22.29 17.14
CA SER A 43 -7.38 -22.92 18.00
C SER A 43 -6.61 -21.86 18.81
N LYS A 44 -6.05 -22.28 19.94
CA LYS A 44 -5.22 -21.40 20.79
C LYS A 44 -3.94 -20.98 20.10
N GLU A 45 -3.36 -21.87 19.29
CA GLU A 45 -2.15 -21.65 18.53
C GLU A 45 -2.37 -20.55 17.50
N TYR A 46 -3.48 -20.63 16.75
CA TYR A 46 -3.78 -19.59 15.78
C TYR A 46 -4.17 -18.26 16.43
N GLN A 47 -4.93 -18.29 17.54
CA GLN A 47 -5.24 -17.08 18.31
C GLN A 47 -3.96 -16.35 18.72
N ALA A 48 -2.93 -17.09 19.19
CA ALA A 48 -1.65 -16.50 19.56
C ALA A 48 -0.93 -15.85 18.35
N ILE A 49 -0.98 -16.48 17.17
CA ILE A 49 -0.44 -15.90 15.91
C ILE A 49 -1.15 -14.59 15.58
N PHE A 50 -2.47 -14.59 15.67
CA PHE A 50 -3.30 -13.43 15.36
C PHE A 50 -3.05 -12.27 16.33
N ASP A 51 -3.10 -12.54 17.62
CA ASP A 51 -2.90 -11.54 18.67
C ASP A 51 -1.50 -10.91 18.59
N GLU A 52 -0.46 -11.73 18.32
CA GLU A 52 0.89 -11.25 18.14
C GLU A 52 1.01 -10.37 16.88
N ALA A 53 0.36 -10.74 15.79
CA ALA A 53 0.37 -9.93 14.55
C ALA A 53 -0.30 -8.57 14.78
N GLU A 54 -1.47 -8.53 15.43
CA GLU A 54 -2.14 -7.27 15.75
C GLU A 54 -1.32 -6.42 16.71
N ALA A 55 -0.79 -7.00 17.79
CA ALA A 55 0.02 -6.28 18.78
C ALA A 55 1.27 -5.66 18.14
N ASN A 56 1.97 -6.41 17.30
CA ASN A 56 3.14 -5.90 16.58
C ASN A 56 2.78 -4.78 15.61
N LEU A 57 1.67 -4.86 14.88
CA LEU A 57 1.22 -3.79 13.99
C LEU A 57 0.87 -2.52 14.78
N ARG A 58 0.15 -2.67 15.90
CA ARG A 58 -0.18 -1.54 16.79
C ARG A 58 1.07 -0.84 17.32
N GLU A 59 2.05 -1.62 17.78
CA GLU A 59 3.33 -1.10 18.28
C GLU A 59 4.12 -0.38 17.19
N ILE A 60 4.31 -1.00 16.03
CA ILE A 60 5.11 -0.45 14.92
C ILE A 60 4.53 0.86 14.39
N MET A 61 3.21 0.94 14.25
CA MET A 61 2.52 2.12 13.73
C MET A 61 2.06 3.09 14.82
N ASN A 62 2.34 2.79 16.09
CA ASN A 62 1.88 3.57 17.25
C ASN A 62 0.36 3.86 17.17
N ILE A 63 -0.44 2.81 16.94
CA ILE A 63 -1.89 2.93 16.75
C ILE A 63 -2.56 3.21 18.10
N PRO A 64 -3.29 4.34 18.25
CA PRO A 64 -3.97 4.66 19.50
C PRO A 64 -5.11 3.67 19.85
N ASP A 65 -5.41 3.53 21.13
CA ASP A 65 -6.45 2.60 21.63
C ASP A 65 -7.88 2.91 21.15
N ASN A 66 -8.12 4.14 20.72
CA ASN A 66 -9.40 4.55 20.13
C ASN A 66 -9.56 4.16 18.65
N TYR A 67 -8.67 3.31 18.13
CA TYR A 67 -8.79 2.71 16.78
C TYR A 67 -8.99 1.20 16.88
N GLU A 68 -9.86 0.68 16.01
CA GLU A 68 -9.91 -0.75 15.69
C GLU A 68 -8.90 -1.09 14.61
N VAL A 69 -8.25 -2.24 14.76
CA VAL A 69 -7.41 -2.87 13.73
C VAL A 69 -8.12 -4.11 13.24
N LEU A 70 -8.42 -4.15 11.94
CA LEU A 70 -9.16 -5.24 11.34
C LEU A 70 -8.32 -5.91 10.24
N PHE A 71 -8.29 -7.24 10.24
CA PHE A 71 -7.71 -8.06 9.18
C PHE A 71 -8.82 -8.65 8.32
N LEU A 72 -9.13 -7.98 7.22
CA LEU A 72 -10.24 -8.29 6.33
C LEU A 72 -9.77 -9.00 5.05
N GLN A 73 -10.70 -9.26 4.15
CA GLN A 73 -10.48 -9.85 2.83
C GLN A 73 -10.98 -8.92 1.72
N GLY A 74 -10.68 -9.23 0.47
CA GLY A 74 -11.18 -8.51 -0.70
C GLY A 74 -10.31 -7.37 -1.21
N GLY A 75 -9.20 -7.05 -0.54
CA GLY A 75 -8.27 -5.99 -0.93
C GLY A 75 -8.89 -4.58 -0.84
N ALA A 76 -8.15 -3.59 -1.33
CA ALA A 76 -8.64 -2.22 -1.41
C ALA A 76 -9.93 -2.08 -2.24
N SER A 77 -10.14 -2.95 -3.22
CA SER A 77 -11.35 -2.89 -4.06
C SER A 77 -12.63 -3.13 -3.27
N THR A 78 -12.62 -4.04 -2.30
CA THR A 78 -13.77 -4.22 -1.39
C THR A 78 -13.94 -3.01 -0.46
N GLN A 79 -12.82 -2.40 -0.03
CA GLN A 79 -12.88 -1.20 0.81
C GLN A 79 -13.53 0.00 0.08
N PHE A 80 -13.38 0.10 -1.25
CA PHE A 80 -14.07 1.15 -2.02
C PHE A 80 -15.59 1.11 -1.87
N ALA A 81 -16.17 -0.09 -1.65
CA ALA A 81 -17.59 -0.26 -1.36
C ALA A 81 -17.89 -0.18 0.15
N MET A 82 -17.07 -0.83 0.98
CA MET A 82 -17.30 -0.86 2.44
C MET A 82 -17.25 0.54 3.05
N ILE A 83 -16.30 1.39 2.64
CA ILE A 83 -16.13 2.73 3.20
C ILE A 83 -17.41 3.56 3.06
N PRO A 84 -17.97 3.79 1.86
CA PRO A 84 -19.20 4.57 1.76
C PRO A 84 -20.38 3.90 2.45
N MET A 85 -20.52 2.57 2.43
CA MET A 85 -21.60 1.87 3.13
C MET A 85 -21.56 2.06 4.65
N ASN A 86 -20.38 2.24 5.24
CA ASN A 86 -20.21 2.37 6.69
C ASN A 86 -20.04 3.82 7.16
N LEU A 87 -19.45 4.69 6.34
CA LEU A 87 -19.05 6.04 6.77
C LEU A 87 -19.84 7.16 6.07
N MET A 88 -20.37 6.96 4.85
CA MET A 88 -21.12 8.00 4.13
C MET A 88 -22.60 7.97 4.50
N THR A 89 -22.90 8.11 5.77
CA THR A 89 -24.22 7.78 6.33
C THR A 89 -24.89 8.91 7.13
N LYS A 90 -24.13 9.94 7.55
CA LYS A 90 -24.67 11.06 8.30
C LYS A 90 -25.33 12.09 7.38
N ASN A 91 -24.58 12.52 6.34
CA ASN A 91 -25.01 13.50 5.37
C ASN A 91 -25.08 12.93 3.94
N GLY A 92 -24.59 11.70 3.75
CA GLY A 92 -24.57 11.03 2.45
C GLY A 92 -23.61 11.68 1.45
N LYS A 93 -22.56 12.34 1.93
CA LYS A 93 -21.61 13.11 1.11
C LYS A 93 -20.17 12.70 1.42
N ALA A 94 -19.30 12.69 0.40
CA ALA A 94 -17.87 12.48 0.59
C ALA A 94 -17.05 13.24 -0.46
N ASP A 95 -15.91 13.75 -0.06
CA ASP A 95 -14.97 14.51 -0.89
C ASP A 95 -13.76 13.64 -1.29
N PHE A 96 -13.29 13.83 -2.53
CA PHE A 96 -12.20 13.04 -3.09
C PHE A 96 -11.14 13.92 -3.74
N ILE A 97 -9.85 13.64 -3.46
CA ILE A 97 -8.74 14.18 -4.25
C ILE A 97 -8.27 13.07 -5.20
N ILE A 98 -8.38 13.31 -6.51
CA ILE A 98 -8.12 12.29 -7.53
C ILE A 98 -6.68 12.42 -8.05
N THR A 99 -5.78 11.68 -7.43
CA THR A 99 -4.34 11.65 -7.77
C THR A 99 -3.93 10.42 -8.57
N GLY A 100 -4.89 9.59 -9.01
CA GLY A 100 -4.62 8.40 -9.79
C GLY A 100 -5.84 7.52 -9.98
N GLN A 101 -5.61 6.36 -10.62
CA GLN A 101 -6.69 5.42 -10.94
C GLN A 101 -7.36 4.83 -9.68
N TRP A 102 -6.60 4.61 -8.60
CA TRP A 102 -7.16 4.01 -7.39
C TRP A 102 -8.10 4.98 -6.67
N ALA A 103 -7.69 6.24 -6.50
CA ALA A 103 -8.56 7.30 -5.98
C ALA A 103 -9.81 7.48 -6.86
N ASN A 104 -9.66 7.44 -8.20
CA ASN A 104 -10.79 7.54 -9.12
C ASN A 104 -11.75 6.33 -9.03
N LYS A 105 -11.24 5.13 -8.76
CA LYS A 105 -12.10 3.94 -8.53
C LYS A 105 -12.87 4.07 -7.22
N ALA A 106 -12.21 4.51 -6.14
CA ALA A 106 -12.86 4.76 -4.87
C ALA A 106 -13.98 5.82 -5.01
N TYR A 107 -13.70 6.92 -5.70
CA TYR A 107 -14.67 7.97 -6.03
C TYR A 107 -15.90 7.43 -6.80
N LYS A 108 -15.64 6.68 -7.88
CA LYS A 108 -16.73 6.12 -8.70
C LYS A 108 -17.55 5.08 -7.95
N GLU A 109 -16.95 4.32 -7.06
CA GLU A 109 -17.68 3.36 -6.26
C GLU A 109 -18.52 4.07 -5.19
N ALA A 110 -17.96 5.08 -4.50
CA ALA A 110 -18.69 5.88 -3.52
C ALA A 110 -19.91 6.61 -4.13
N ALA A 111 -19.79 7.08 -5.36
CA ALA A 111 -20.89 7.72 -6.09
C ALA A 111 -22.12 6.82 -6.34
N ARG A 112 -22.01 5.50 -6.08
CA ARG A 112 -23.15 4.57 -6.13
C ARG A 112 -23.98 4.58 -4.85
N TYR A 113 -23.43 5.11 -3.77
CA TYR A 113 -24.03 5.07 -2.43
C TYR A 113 -24.49 6.47 -1.97
N GLY A 114 -23.96 7.54 -2.52
CA GLY A 114 -24.32 8.91 -2.15
C GLY A 114 -23.63 9.96 -3.01
N ALA A 115 -23.58 11.20 -2.53
CA ALA A 115 -22.98 12.31 -3.23
C ALA A 115 -21.44 12.31 -3.07
N ALA A 116 -20.73 11.76 -4.02
CA ALA A 116 -19.26 11.85 -4.09
C ALA A 116 -18.87 13.11 -4.91
N ARG A 117 -17.92 13.89 -4.41
CA ARG A 117 -17.44 15.12 -5.05
C ARG A 117 -15.93 15.02 -5.31
N GLU A 118 -15.51 15.30 -6.55
CA GLU A 118 -14.10 15.53 -6.88
C GLU A 118 -13.73 16.96 -6.48
N VAL A 119 -12.88 17.12 -5.47
CA VAL A 119 -12.43 18.43 -4.97
C VAL A 119 -11.27 18.94 -5.81
N ALA A 120 -10.32 18.06 -6.08
CA ALA A 120 -9.14 18.38 -6.88
C ALA A 120 -8.66 17.12 -7.62
N SER A 121 -7.94 17.35 -8.73
CA SER A 121 -7.37 16.27 -9.53
C SER A 121 -6.08 16.72 -10.21
N SER A 122 -5.12 15.81 -10.37
CA SER A 122 -3.91 16.02 -11.17
C SER A 122 -3.95 15.30 -12.52
N LYS A 123 -5.15 14.97 -13.00
CA LYS A 123 -5.35 14.29 -14.29
C LYS A 123 -4.83 15.10 -15.49
N ASP A 124 -4.85 16.43 -15.39
CA ASP A 124 -4.36 17.38 -16.39
C ASP A 124 -2.90 17.13 -16.80
N LYS A 125 -2.06 16.63 -15.86
CA LYS A 125 -0.66 16.27 -16.09
C LYS A 125 -0.40 14.77 -15.84
N THR A 126 -1.34 13.93 -16.19
CA THR A 126 -1.23 12.48 -16.07
C THR A 126 -0.83 12.03 -14.65
N PHE A 127 -1.37 12.72 -13.63
CA PHE A 127 -1.14 12.44 -12.21
C PHE A 127 0.34 12.50 -11.78
N SER A 128 1.12 13.38 -12.39
CA SER A 128 2.55 13.55 -12.08
C SER A 128 2.83 14.44 -10.87
N TYR A 129 1.81 14.97 -10.21
CA TYR A 129 1.91 15.83 -9.02
C TYR A 129 0.73 15.62 -8.07
N ILE A 130 0.86 16.12 -6.84
CA ILE A 130 -0.21 16.16 -5.84
C ILE A 130 -0.84 17.54 -5.84
N PRO A 131 -2.18 17.68 -6.07
CA PRO A 131 -2.85 18.97 -6.03
C PRO A 131 -2.77 19.59 -4.64
N LYS A 132 -2.50 20.89 -4.57
CA LYS A 132 -2.57 21.64 -3.31
C LYS A 132 -4.02 22.00 -3.04
N THR A 133 -4.46 21.76 -1.82
CA THR A 133 -5.79 22.10 -1.32
C THR A 133 -5.69 22.85 -0.01
N THR A 134 -6.75 23.58 0.32
CA THR A 134 -6.95 24.29 1.58
C THR A 134 -8.23 23.79 2.25
N ALA A 135 -8.43 24.06 3.53
CA ALA A 135 -9.64 23.68 4.24
C ALA A 135 -10.94 24.20 3.58
N ALA A 136 -10.86 25.34 2.89
CA ALA A 136 -12.01 25.94 2.20
C ALA A 136 -12.47 25.19 0.93
N ASP A 137 -11.63 24.28 0.42
CA ASP A 137 -11.97 23.48 -0.77
C ASP A 137 -12.91 22.31 -0.42
N PHE A 138 -12.91 21.88 0.85
CA PHE A 138 -13.70 20.75 1.33
C PHE A 138 -15.10 21.19 1.81
N ASP A 139 -16.08 20.30 1.60
CA ASP A 139 -17.42 20.46 2.17
C ASP A 139 -17.36 20.13 3.68
N PRO A 140 -17.63 21.10 4.58
CA PRO A 140 -17.61 20.84 6.02
C PRO A 140 -18.70 19.86 6.48
N GLU A 141 -19.68 19.57 5.63
CA GLU A 141 -20.71 18.54 5.88
C GLU A 141 -20.35 17.19 5.21
N ALA A 142 -19.20 17.05 4.57
CA ALA A 142 -18.78 15.74 4.06
C ALA A 142 -18.59 14.76 5.21
N ASP A 143 -19.02 13.53 5.01
CA ASP A 143 -18.86 12.46 6.02
C ASP A 143 -17.41 12.00 6.10
N TYR A 144 -16.65 12.14 5.01
CA TYR A 144 -15.20 11.93 4.98
C TYR A 144 -14.56 12.59 3.73
N VAL A 145 -13.24 12.78 3.81
CA VAL A 145 -12.38 13.10 2.67
C VAL A 145 -11.53 11.87 2.35
N HIS A 146 -11.43 11.49 1.07
CA HIS A 146 -10.65 10.33 0.64
C HIS A 146 -9.42 10.73 -0.18
N ILE A 147 -8.27 10.11 0.14
CA ILE A 147 -7.02 10.20 -0.63
C ILE A 147 -6.41 8.83 -0.88
N CYS A 148 -5.61 8.72 -1.93
CA CYS A 148 -4.65 7.63 -2.12
C CYS A 148 -3.26 8.16 -1.78
N MET A 149 -2.73 7.80 -0.62
CA MET A 149 -1.55 8.43 -0.03
C MET A 149 -0.27 8.21 -0.85
N ASN A 150 -0.18 7.06 -1.53
CA ASN A 150 0.89 6.75 -2.48
C ASN A 150 0.31 6.11 -3.74
N ASN A 151 0.52 6.74 -4.88
CA ASN A 151 -0.05 6.34 -6.16
C ASN A 151 0.84 5.34 -6.88
N THR A 152 0.58 4.06 -6.71
CA THR A 152 1.37 2.92 -7.21
C THR A 152 1.65 2.98 -8.71
N ILE A 153 0.71 3.50 -9.51
CA ILE A 153 0.80 3.55 -10.98
C ILE A 153 1.64 4.75 -11.43
N TYR A 154 1.41 5.91 -10.81
CA TYR A 154 1.95 7.18 -11.28
C TYR A 154 3.16 7.66 -10.47
N GLY A 155 3.45 7.05 -9.32
CA GLY A 155 4.65 7.32 -8.52
C GLY A 155 4.60 8.59 -7.68
N THR A 156 3.42 9.19 -7.50
CA THR A 156 3.24 10.34 -6.60
C THR A 156 2.88 9.90 -5.19
N LYS A 157 3.27 10.69 -4.20
CA LYS A 157 2.97 10.47 -2.78
C LYS A 157 2.65 11.80 -2.09
N TYR A 158 1.77 11.76 -1.09
CA TYR A 158 1.55 12.91 -0.20
C TYR A 158 2.71 13.04 0.79
N ASN A 159 3.42 14.16 0.74
CA ASN A 159 4.40 14.56 1.75
C ASN A 159 3.78 15.49 2.81
N THR A 160 2.67 16.13 2.47
CA THR A 160 1.84 16.94 3.36
C THR A 160 0.39 16.50 3.20
N LEU A 161 -0.28 16.23 4.31
CA LEU A 161 -1.70 15.86 4.30
C LEU A 161 -2.57 17.07 3.99
N PRO A 162 -3.73 16.89 3.32
CA PRO A 162 -4.71 17.95 3.15
C PRO A 162 -5.29 18.36 4.51
N GLU A 163 -5.55 19.66 4.68
CA GLU A 163 -6.24 20.20 5.85
C GLU A 163 -7.75 20.04 5.67
N THR A 164 -8.35 19.02 6.27
CA THR A 164 -9.78 18.70 6.12
C THR A 164 -10.67 19.25 7.23
N GLY A 165 -10.12 20.02 8.16
CA GLY A 165 -10.83 20.51 9.33
C GLY A 165 -11.33 19.34 10.22
N ASP A 166 -12.61 19.37 10.58
CA ASP A 166 -13.23 18.32 11.40
C ASP A 166 -13.69 17.10 10.59
N VAL A 167 -13.60 17.15 9.25
CA VAL A 167 -14.01 16.06 8.36
C VAL A 167 -12.97 14.93 8.42
N PRO A 168 -13.37 13.67 8.73
CA PRO A 168 -12.45 12.56 8.83
C PRO A 168 -11.69 12.31 7.53
N LEU A 169 -10.36 12.21 7.60
CA LEU A 169 -9.53 11.83 6.46
C LEU A 169 -9.44 10.31 6.36
N VAL A 170 -9.78 9.78 5.21
CA VAL A 170 -9.69 8.34 4.86
C VAL A 170 -8.60 8.16 3.81
N ALA A 171 -7.66 7.24 4.04
CA ALA A 171 -6.54 7.07 3.13
C ALA A 171 -6.28 5.61 2.73
N ASP A 172 -6.13 5.39 1.42
CA ASP A 172 -5.51 4.17 0.87
C ASP A 172 -3.99 4.29 1.03
N ILE A 173 -3.44 3.47 1.92
CA ILE A 173 -1.99 3.37 2.17
C ILE A 173 -1.40 2.05 1.64
N SER A 174 -2.09 1.34 0.77
CA SER A 174 -1.68 -0.01 0.32
C SER A 174 -0.24 -0.07 -0.18
N SER A 175 0.26 0.95 -0.87
CA SER A 175 1.61 0.93 -1.43
C SER A 175 2.66 1.70 -0.60
N CYS A 176 2.28 2.21 0.57
CA CYS A 176 3.21 2.88 1.49
C CYS A 176 3.03 2.46 2.96
N ILE A 177 2.09 1.56 3.28
CA ILE A 177 1.99 1.02 4.65
C ILE A 177 3.35 0.50 5.11
N LEU A 178 3.76 0.85 6.33
CA LEU A 178 5.03 0.42 6.95
C LEU A 178 6.31 0.88 6.22
N SER A 179 6.23 1.83 5.29
CA SER A 179 7.42 2.35 4.61
C SER A 179 8.12 3.48 5.37
N GLU A 180 7.38 4.16 6.21
CA GLU A 180 7.81 5.28 7.04
C GLU A 180 6.81 5.48 8.18
N PRO A 181 7.13 6.24 9.25
CA PRO A 181 6.17 6.62 10.27
C PRO A 181 4.99 7.41 9.72
N ILE A 182 3.80 7.06 10.18
CA ILE A 182 2.56 7.76 9.88
C ILE A 182 1.87 8.08 11.21
N ASP A 183 1.50 9.35 11.42
CA ASP A 183 0.66 9.73 12.56
C ASP A 183 -0.79 9.29 12.32
N VAL A 184 -1.14 8.12 12.85
CA VAL A 184 -2.47 7.51 12.70
C VAL A 184 -3.58 8.44 13.22
N SER A 185 -3.29 9.27 14.22
CA SER A 185 -4.28 10.19 14.85
C SER A 185 -4.81 11.26 13.89
N LYS A 186 -4.13 11.50 12.77
CA LYS A 186 -4.55 12.44 11.71
C LYS A 186 -5.64 11.87 10.79
N PHE A 187 -5.96 10.60 10.93
CA PHE A 187 -6.89 9.92 10.03
C PHE A 187 -8.13 9.40 10.78
N GLY A 188 -9.27 9.48 10.13
CA GLY A 188 -10.44 8.73 10.56
C GLY A 188 -10.30 7.24 10.24
N MET A 189 -9.64 6.94 9.09
CA MET A 189 -9.43 5.56 8.66
C MET A 189 -8.23 5.45 7.72
N LEU A 190 -7.45 4.38 7.90
CA LEU A 190 -6.40 3.92 6.99
C LEU A 190 -6.74 2.51 6.52
N TYR A 191 -6.45 2.19 5.25
CA TYR A 191 -6.59 0.82 4.77
C TYR A 191 -5.49 0.44 3.77
N ALA A 192 -5.17 -0.86 3.74
CA ALA A 192 -4.10 -1.37 2.90
C ALA A 192 -4.34 -2.81 2.46
N GLY A 193 -4.21 -3.08 1.16
CA GLY A 193 -4.01 -4.44 0.68
C GLY A 193 -2.59 -4.91 1.00
N ALA A 194 -2.46 -6.07 1.64
CA ALA A 194 -1.17 -6.57 2.16
C ALA A 194 -0.15 -6.93 1.07
N GLN A 195 -0.59 -7.27 -0.14
CA GLN A 195 0.24 -7.83 -1.22
C GLN A 195 1.34 -6.92 -1.77
N LYS A 196 1.43 -5.68 -1.30
CA LYS A 196 2.46 -4.74 -1.74
C LYS A 196 3.66 -4.72 -0.79
N ASN A 197 3.43 -4.38 0.46
CA ASN A 197 4.53 -4.13 1.41
C ASN A 197 4.49 -4.97 2.69
N VAL A 198 3.52 -5.87 2.85
CA VAL A 198 3.27 -6.60 4.10
C VAL A 198 3.37 -8.11 3.94
N ALA A 199 2.58 -8.70 3.03
CA ALA A 199 2.38 -10.16 2.96
C ALA A 199 1.98 -10.58 1.52
N PRO A 200 1.74 -11.87 1.24
CA PRO A 200 1.03 -12.28 0.02
C PRO A 200 -0.37 -11.66 -0.08
N ALA A 201 -1.00 -11.77 -1.25
CA ALA A 201 -2.40 -11.40 -1.40
C ALA A 201 -3.30 -12.23 -0.47
N GLY A 202 -4.36 -11.61 0.05
CA GLY A 202 -5.36 -12.27 0.89
C GLY A 202 -5.87 -11.42 2.04
N VAL A 203 -4.99 -10.69 2.71
CA VAL A 203 -5.36 -9.79 3.83
C VAL A 203 -5.50 -8.35 3.36
N THR A 204 -6.48 -7.67 3.91
CA THR A 204 -6.65 -6.22 3.86
C THR A 204 -6.62 -5.69 5.29
N ILE A 205 -5.65 -4.84 5.60
CA ILE A 205 -5.54 -4.20 6.90
C ILE A 205 -6.43 -2.95 6.88
N VAL A 206 -7.26 -2.81 7.91
CA VAL A 206 -8.08 -1.62 8.16
C VAL A 206 -7.80 -1.12 9.56
N ILE A 207 -7.49 0.18 9.69
CA ILE A 207 -7.29 0.88 10.95
C ILE A 207 -8.32 1.99 10.97
N VAL A 208 -9.35 1.86 11.79
CA VAL A 208 -10.50 2.76 11.79
C VAL A 208 -10.79 3.30 13.18
N ARG A 209 -11.04 4.60 13.28
CA ARG A 209 -11.40 5.24 14.53
C ARG A 209 -12.76 4.75 15.02
N LYS A 210 -12.84 4.35 16.30
CA LYS A 210 -14.00 3.68 16.89
C LYS A 210 -15.30 4.48 16.82
N ASP A 211 -15.22 5.81 16.91
CA ASP A 211 -16.37 6.71 16.81
C ASP A 211 -17.01 6.76 15.41
N LEU A 212 -16.33 6.26 14.39
CA LEU A 212 -16.86 6.16 13.03
C LEU A 212 -17.61 4.83 12.76
N LEU A 213 -17.60 3.92 13.72
CA LEU A 213 -18.29 2.63 13.62
C LEU A 213 -19.75 2.72 14.07
N GLY A 214 -20.58 1.79 13.61
CA GLY A 214 -21.94 1.61 14.11
C GLY A 214 -23.04 2.33 13.33
N ASN A 215 -22.70 3.05 12.26
CA ASN A 215 -23.66 3.80 11.46
C ASN A 215 -23.78 3.30 10.01
N ALA A 216 -23.54 2.01 9.79
CA ALA A 216 -23.64 1.43 8.44
C ALA A 216 -25.05 1.59 7.85
N MET A 217 -25.15 1.76 6.53
CA MET A 217 -26.43 1.79 5.81
C MET A 217 -27.20 0.48 6.04
N ASP A 218 -28.54 0.53 6.10
CA ASP A 218 -29.39 -0.65 6.29
C ASP A 218 -29.19 -1.74 5.23
N ILE A 219 -28.77 -1.33 4.02
CA ILE A 219 -28.50 -2.26 2.90
C ILE A 219 -27.13 -2.93 3.03
N THR A 220 -26.29 -2.56 4.01
CA THR A 220 -24.94 -3.08 4.15
C THR A 220 -24.95 -4.56 4.48
N PRO A 221 -24.41 -5.44 3.61
CA PRO A 221 -24.31 -6.86 3.95
C PRO A 221 -23.48 -7.09 5.21
N THR A 222 -23.84 -8.12 6.00
CA THR A 222 -23.14 -8.47 7.26
C THR A 222 -21.63 -8.49 7.13
N MET A 223 -21.10 -9.11 6.07
CA MET A 223 -19.66 -9.21 5.82
C MET A 223 -19.00 -7.91 5.34
N LEU A 224 -19.77 -6.88 5.01
CA LEU A 224 -19.27 -5.56 4.62
C LEU A 224 -19.48 -4.50 5.72
N ASN A 225 -20.00 -4.90 6.88
CA ASN A 225 -20.16 -4.02 8.05
C ASN A 225 -18.95 -4.13 8.97
N TYR A 226 -18.26 -3.02 9.20
CA TYR A 226 -17.07 -3.00 10.08
C TYR A 226 -17.35 -3.44 11.51
N VAL A 227 -18.55 -3.15 12.06
CA VAL A 227 -18.93 -3.58 13.41
C VAL A 227 -18.94 -5.10 13.53
N THR A 228 -19.44 -5.81 12.50
CA THR A 228 -19.40 -7.28 12.48
C THR A 228 -17.99 -7.82 12.70
N HIS A 229 -17.01 -7.20 12.05
CA HIS A 229 -15.62 -7.61 12.18
C HIS A 229 -14.99 -7.16 13.51
N ALA A 230 -15.27 -5.94 13.96
CA ALA A 230 -14.75 -5.41 15.21
C ALA A 230 -15.21 -6.24 16.43
N GLU A 231 -16.51 -6.55 16.51
CA GLU A 231 -17.09 -7.35 17.60
C GLU A 231 -16.63 -8.82 17.60
N ASN A 232 -16.09 -9.31 16.48
CA ASN A 232 -15.63 -10.68 16.35
C ASN A 232 -14.10 -10.80 16.16
N GLY A 233 -13.32 -9.74 16.47
CA GLY A 233 -11.87 -9.74 16.35
C GLY A 233 -11.39 -10.17 14.95
N SER A 234 -12.05 -9.68 13.88
CA SER A 234 -11.81 -10.07 12.47
C SER A 234 -12.06 -11.55 12.14
N MET A 235 -12.61 -12.33 13.07
CA MET A 235 -12.82 -13.78 12.91
C MET A 235 -14.33 -14.15 12.92
N PHE A 236 -15.18 -13.28 12.41
CA PHE A 236 -16.59 -13.61 12.19
C PHE A 236 -16.73 -14.85 11.29
N ASN A 237 -15.95 -14.90 10.23
CA ASN A 237 -15.70 -16.09 9.39
C ASN A 237 -14.22 -16.45 9.45
N THR A 238 -13.82 -17.56 8.82
CA THR A 238 -12.41 -17.96 8.72
C THR A 238 -11.58 -16.90 7.99
N PRO A 239 -10.60 -16.29 8.66
CA PRO A 239 -9.74 -15.29 8.06
C PRO A 239 -8.68 -15.94 7.14
N PRO A 240 -7.91 -15.17 6.36
CA PRO A 240 -6.79 -15.70 5.57
C PRO A 240 -5.59 -16.02 6.49
N CYS A 241 -5.70 -17.10 7.28
CA CYS A 241 -4.81 -17.47 8.37
C CYS A 241 -3.33 -17.41 8.01
N TYR A 242 -2.94 -18.03 6.90
CA TYR A 242 -1.54 -18.09 6.49
C TYR A 242 -1.00 -16.71 6.08
N THR A 243 -1.84 -15.87 5.43
CA THR A 243 -1.41 -14.51 5.06
C THR A 243 -1.23 -13.62 6.29
N ILE A 244 -2.06 -13.77 7.33
CA ILE A 244 -1.92 -13.06 8.60
C ILE A 244 -0.65 -13.50 9.33
N TYR A 245 -0.33 -14.82 9.32
CA TYR A 245 0.92 -15.34 9.85
C TYR A 245 2.14 -14.72 9.15
N ILE A 246 2.15 -14.66 7.81
CA ILE A 246 3.24 -14.01 7.05
C ILE A 246 3.31 -12.52 7.36
N ALA A 247 2.18 -11.83 7.51
CA ALA A 247 2.16 -10.43 7.93
C ALA A 247 2.82 -10.26 9.31
N GLY A 248 2.50 -11.12 10.28
CA GLY A 248 3.12 -11.16 11.61
C GLY A 248 4.65 -11.34 11.53
N LEU A 249 5.14 -12.25 10.69
CA LEU A 249 6.58 -12.40 10.44
C LEU A 249 7.21 -11.13 9.85
N THR A 250 6.51 -10.46 8.93
CA THR A 250 6.99 -9.20 8.34
C THR A 250 7.03 -8.09 9.39
N PHE A 251 6.06 -8.01 10.29
CA PHE A 251 6.06 -7.05 11.39
C PHE A 251 7.25 -7.28 12.33
N LYS A 252 7.52 -8.52 12.71
CA LYS A 252 8.72 -8.87 13.48
C LYS A 252 10.01 -8.48 12.76
N TRP A 253 10.08 -8.72 11.45
CA TRP A 253 11.22 -8.31 10.63
C TRP A 253 11.43 -6.80 10.65
N ILE A 254 10.37 -5.99 10.52
CA ILE A 254 10.45 -4.52 10.60
C ILE A 254 10.96 -4.07 11.98
N LYS A 255 10.45 -4.66 13.06
CA LYS A 255 10.96 -4.36 14.42
C LYS A 255 12.45 -4.68 14.55
N LYS A 256 12.89 -5.83 14.04
CA LYS A 256 14.30 -6.23 14.01
C LYS A 256 15.18 -5.27 13.20
N MET A 257 14.64 -4.68 12.12
CA MET A 257 15.32 -3.68 11.29
C MET A 257 15.45 -2.30 11.97
N GLY A 258 14.84 -2.09 13.13
CA GLY A 258 14.87 -0.85 13.88
C GLY A 258 13.59 -0.01 13.76
N GLY A 259 12.47 -0.61 13.32
CA GLY A 259 11.18 0.03 13.20
C GLY A 259 11.02 0.93 11.97
N LEU A 260 10.01 1.79 11.99
CA LEU A 260 9.65 2.60 10.82
C LEU A 260 10.64 3.74 10.53
N GLU A 261 11.34 4.27 11.53
CA GLU A 261 12.37 5.30 11.31
C GLU A 261 13.54 4.72 10.50
N ALA A 262 14.07 3.57 10.91
CA ALA A 262 15.13 2.90 10.17
C ALA A 262 14.67 2.45 8.78
N MET A 263 13.41 2.01 8.66
CA MET A 263 12.82 1.64 7.37
C MET A 263 12.70 2.84 6.43
N LYS A 264 12.29 4.01 6.94
CA LYS A 264 12.26 5.27 6.20
C LYS A 264 13.64 5.63 5.66
N GLU A 265 14.65 5.64 6.52
CA GLU A 265 16.04 5.94 6.11
C GLU A 265 16.53 4.99 4.99
N LEU A 266 16.22 3.69 5.10
CA LEU A 266 16.56 2.71 4.08
C LEU A 266 15.83 3.00 2.76
N ASN A 267 14.54 3.31 2.82
CA ASN A 267 13.72 3.60 1.65
C ASN A 267 14.15 4.91 0.97
N GLU A 268 14.49 5.94 1.74
CA GLU A 268 15.04 7.19 1.22
C GLU A 268 16.38 6.97 0.49
N LYS A 269 17.29 6.16 1.07
CA LYS A 269 18.55 5.78 0.42
C LYS A 269 18.31 5.05 -0.91
N LYS A 270 17.41 4.06 -0.93
CA LYS A 270 17.06 3.33 -2.16
C LYS A 270 16.48 4.25 -3.23
N ALA A 271 15.50 5.06 -2.85
CA ALA A 271 14.86 6.00 -3.77
C ALA A 271 15.86 7.02 -4.31
N LYS A 272 16.72 7.56 -3.45
CA LYS A 272 17.75 8.52 -3.85
C LYS A 272 18.70 7.95 -4.92
N ILE A 273 19.17 6.71 -4.77
CA ILE A 273 20.05 6.06 -5.76
C ILE A 273 19.41 6.08 -7.16
N LEU A 274 18.13 5.72 -7.23
CA LEU A 274 17.42 5.63 -8.51
C LEU A 274 17.07 7.03 -9.06
N TYR A 275 16.57 7.94 -8.22
CA TYR A 275 16.21 9.29 -8.66
C TYR A 275 17.44 10.13 -9.05
N ASP A 276 18.56 10.02 -8.32
CA ASP A 276 19.80 10.71 -8.69
C ASP A 276 20.29 10.27 -10.09
N PHE A 277 20.15 9.00 -10.42
CA PHE A 277 20.44 8.52 -11.76
C PHE A 277 19.46 9.10 -12.80
N LEU A 278 18.15 9.00 -12.56
CA LEU A 278 17.12 9.48 -13.49
C LEU A 278 17.24 10.99 -13.78
N ASP A 279 17.60 11.78 -12.77
CA ASP A 279 17.74 13.23 -12.91
C ASP A 279 18.97 13.63 -13.75
N ASN A 280 19.99 12.78 -13.81
CA ASN A 280 21.22 13.00 -14.57
C ASN A 280 21.30 12.20 -15.88
N SER A 281 20.39 11.25 -16.11
CA SER A 281 20.37 10.41 -17.31
C SER A 281 20.04 11.23 -18.58
N LYS A 282 20.70 10.91 -19.67
CA LYS A 282 20.41 11.46 -20.99
C LYS A 282 19.27 10.71 -21.68
N LEU A 283 19.09 9.44 -21.34
CA LEU A 283 18.09 8.55 -21.95
C LEU A 283 16.83 8.41 -21.09
N PHE A 284 16.99 8.10 -19.79
CA PHE A 284 15.86 7.83 -18.90
C PHE A 284 15.35 9.11 -18.23
N LYS A 285 14.04 9.22 -18.10
CA LYS A 285 13.38 10.37 -17.42
C LYS A 285 12.34 9.88 -16.43
N GLY A 286 12.40 10.38 -15.19
CA GLY A 286 11.33 10.23 -14.22
C GLY A 286 10.10 11.02 -14.65
N THR A 287 8.90 10.52 -14.31
CA THR A 287 7.63 11.13 -14.75
C THR A 287 6.98 12.02 -13.69
N VAL A 288 7.53 12.08 -12.47
CA VAL A 288 6.94 12.75 -11.30
C VAL A 288 7.76 14.00 -10.95
N VAL A 289 7.07 15.08 -10.59
CA VAL A 289 7.72 16.29 -10.05
C VAL A 289 8.51 15.95 -8.78
N PRO A 290 9.71 16.53 -8.57
CA PRO A 290 10.61 16.11 -7.49
C PRO A 290 9.98 16.11 -6.09
N GLU A 291 9.16 17.13 -5.78
CA GLU A 291 8.54 17.30 -4.46
C GLU A 291 7.49 16.23 -4.11
N ASP A 292 6.92 15.53 -5.10
CA ASP A 292 5.84 14.57 -4.91
C ASP A 292 6.26 13.13 -5.20
N ARG A 293 7.56 12.86 -5.34
CA ARG A 293 8.11 11.54 -5.66
C ARG A 293 7.86 10.50 -4.58
N SER A 294 7.37 9.33 -5.01
CA SER A 294 7.20 8.15 -4.17
C SER A 294 8.55 7.52 -3.79
N LEU A 295 8.67 7.06 -2.53
CA LEU A 295 9.79 6.21 -2.10
C LEU A 295 9.61 4.74 -2.50
N MET A 296 8.39 4.36 -2.93
CA MET A 296 8.00 2.95 -3.16
C MET A 296 7.86 2.60 -4.64
N ASN A 297 7.38 3.52 -5.47
CA ASN A 297 7.06 3.25 -6.88
C ASN A 297 7.66 4.35 -7.75
N VAL A 298 8.65 4.00 -8.54
CA VAL A 298 9.41 4.94 -9.38
C VAL A 298 9.11 4.65 -10.86
N PRO A 299 8.17 5.38 -11.48
CA PRO A 299 7.93 5.30 -12.91
C PRO A 299 8.95 6.13 -13.70
N PHE A 300 9.36 5.60 -14.85
CA PHE A 300 10.29 6.27 -15.75
C PHE A 300 10.11 5.80 -17.21
N VAL A 301 10.57 6.60 -18.15
CA VAL A 301 10.46 6.38 -19.59
C VAL A 301 11.77 6.72 -20.29
N THR A 302 11.98 6.21 -21.51
CA THR A 302 13.03 6.71 -22.42
C THR A 302 12.48 7.75 -23.41
N GLY A 303 11.15 7.87 -23.51
CA GLY A 303 10.49 8.67 -24.54
C GLY A 303 10.41 7.98 -25.90
N ASN A 304 10.80 6.70 -25.98
CA ASN A 304 10.72 5.87 -27.17
C ASN A 304 10.20 4.47 -26.79
N ASP A 305 9.03 4.11 -27.27
CA ASP A 305 8.36 2.85 -26.93
C ASP A 305 9.15 1.59 -27.31
N GLU A 306 9.96 1.65 -28.39
CA GLU A 306 10.81 0.52 -28.81
C GLU A 306 11.98 0.34 -27.83
N LEU A 307 12.59 1.43 -27.37
CA LEU A 307 13.64 1.39 -26.34
C LEU A 307 13.09 0.96 -24.98
N ASP A 308 11.90 1.41 -24.59
CA ASP A 308 11.22 0.96 -23.37
C ASP A 308 10.99 -0.56 -23.42
N ALA A 309 10.49 -1.08 -24.54
CA ALA A 309 10.28 -2.52 -24.74
C ALA A 309 11.59 -3.32 -24.73
N LYS A 310 12.65 -2.79 -25.38
CA LYS A 310 13.99 -3.38 -25.39
C LYS A 310 14.56 -3.44 -23.97
N PHE A 311 14.51 -2.34 -23.23
CA PHE A 311 14.95 -2.28 -21.82
C PHE A 311 14.26 -3.34 -20.96
N VAL A 312 12.93 -3.44 -21.04
CA VAL A 312 12.14 -4.44 -20.28
C VAL A 312 12.56 -5.87 -20.64
N ALA A 313 12.81 -6.15 -21.90
CA ALA A 313 13.23 -7.49 -22.35
C ALA A 313 14.65 -7.85 -21.87
N GLU A 314 15.60 -6.91 -21.96
CA GLU A 314 16.98 -7.13 -21.55
C GLU A 314 17.15 -7.16 -20.03
N SER A 315 16.47 -6.27 -19.29
CA SER A 315 16.47 -6.27 -17.83
C SER A 315 15.97 -7.59 -17.26
N LYS A 316 14.92 -8.18 -17.87
CA LYS A 316 14.41 -9.50 -17.47
C LYS A 316 15.47 -10.59 -17.62
N LYS A 317 16.25 -10.58 -18.73
CA LYS A 317 17.36 -11.54 -18.95
C LYS A 317 18.49 -11.35 -17.93
N ALA A 318 18.70 -10.10 -17.49
CA ALA A 318 19.71 -9.76 -16.48
C ALA A 318 19.25 -10.04 -15.02
N GLY A 319 18.03 -10.56 -14.83
CA GLY A 319 17.51 -10.92 -13.50
C GLY A 319 16.71 -9.82 -12.80
N PHE A 320 16.39 -8.73 -13.49
CA PHE A 320 15.48 -7.68 -13.03
C PHE A 320 14.11 -7.90 -13.64
N VAL A 321 13.14 -8.38 -12.85
CA VAL A 321 11.82 -8.76 -13.38
C VAL A 321 10.74 -7.75 -13.01
N ASN A 322 9.68 -7.69 -13.85
CA ASN A 322 8.48 -6.90 -13.62
C ASN A 322 8.70 -5.36 -13.65
N LEU A 323 9.66 -4.88 -14.43
CA LEU A 323 9.93 -3.46 -14.64
C LEU A 323 8.96 -2.78 -15.62
N LYS A 324 8.19 -3.54 -16.42
CA LYS A 324 7.22 -2.96 -17.35
C LYS A 324 6.22 -2.07 -16.61
N GLY A 325 6.03 -0.85 -17.08
CA GLY A 325 5.06 0.10 -16.55
C GLY A 325 3.61 -0.36 -16.68
N HIS A 326 2.70 0.31 -16.00
CA HIS A 326 1.27 -0.02 -16.08
C HIS A 326 0.75 0.29 -17.50
N ARG A 327 -0.15 -0.57 -18.03
CA ARG A 327 -0.71 -0.47 -19.39
C ARG A 327 -1.34 0.90 -19.74
N SER A 328 -1.77 1.67 -18.72
CA SER A 328 -2.38 2.99 -18.91
C SER A 328 -1.38 4.14 -18.99
N VAL A 329 -0.10 3.89 -18.67
CA VAL A 329 0.96 4.92 -18.62
C VAL A 329 2.08 4.59 -19.60
N GLY A 330 2.36 3.30 -19.81
CA GLY A 330 3.52 2.83 -20.61
C GLY A 330 4.81 2.88 -19.79
N GLY A 331 5.94 2.91 -20.50
CA GLY A 331 7.26 3.01 -19.92
C GLY A 331 7.62 1.86 -18.97
N MET A 332 8.40 2.20 -17.96
CA MET A 332 8.87 1.30 -16.91
C MET A 332 8.43 1.80 -15.52
N ARG A 333 8.44 0.88 -14.54
CA ARG A 333 8.25 1.22 -13.14
C ARG A 333 9.05 0.27 -12.26
N ALA A 334 9.95 0.82 -11.45
CA ALA A 334 10.62 0.08 -10.39
C ALA A 334 9.83 0.25 -9.08
N SER A 335 9.23 -0.83 -8.59
CA SER A 335 8.62 -0.87 -7.27
C SER A 335 9.66 -1.39 -6.26
N ILE A 336 10.16 -0.49 -5.42
CA ILE A 336 11.29 -0.72 -4.50
C ILE A 336 10.84 -0.80 -3.03
N TYR A 337 9.77 -1.53 -2.79
CA TYR A 337 9.19 -1.72 -1.45
C TYR A 337 10.22 -2.11 -0.39
N ASN A 338 9.80 -2.16 0.87
CA ASN A 338 10.68 -2.44 2.01
C ASN A 338 11.60 -3.64 1.80
N ALA A 339 11.07 -4.73 1.24
CA ALA A 339 11.80 -5.99 1.05
C ALA A 339 12.82 -5.98 -0.11
N MET A 340 12.79 -4.97 -0.99
CA MET A 340 13.81 -4.81 -2.03
C MET A 340 15.14 -4.41 -1.37
N PRO A 341 16.20 -5.23 -1.46
CA PRO A 341 17.49 -4.86 -0.91
C PRO A 341 18.10 -3.68 -1.67
N ILE A 342 18.85 -2.83 -0.98
CA ILE A 342 19.51 -1.67 -1.59
C ILE A 342 20.40 -2.08 -2.77
N GLU A 343 21.10 -3.20 -2.65
CA GLU A 343 21.92 -3.80 -3.71
C GLU A 343 21.12 -4.06 -5.00
N GLY A 344 19.84 -4.42 -4.88
CA GLY A 344 18.97 -4.64 -6.05
C GLY A 344 18.71 -3.34 -6.83
N VAL A 345 18.61 -2.21 -6.11
CA VAL A 345 18.46 -0.89 -6.73
C VAL A 345 19.79 -0.42 -7.33
N GLU A 346 20.91 -0.62 -6.64
CA GLU A 346 22.26 -0.29 -7.13
C GLU A 346 22.56 -1.03 -8.45
N LYS A 347 22.34 -2.34 -8.48
CA LYS A 347 22.53 -3.16 -9.68
C LYS A 347 21.58 -2.77 -10.81
N LEU A 348 20.34 -2.38 -10.50
CA LEU A 348 19.44 -1.86 -11.52
C LEU A 348 20.01 -0.58 -12.15
N VAL A 349 20.51 0.35 -11.34
CA VAL A 349 21.11 1.60 -11.84
C VAL A 349 22.38 1.34 -12.65
N GLU A 350 23.23 0.39 -12.25
CA GLU A 350 24.39 -0.05 -13.05
C GLU A 350 23.95 -0.61 -14.43
N PHE A 351 22.92 -1.44 -14.44
CA PHE A 351 22.35 -1.96 -15.69
C PHE A 351 21.77 -0.84 -16.56
N MET A 352 21.06 0.14 -15.97
CA MET A 352 20.50 1.29 -16.68
C MET A 352 21.60 2.15 -17.31
N LYS A 353 22.70 2.40 -16.60
CA LYS A 353 23.88 3.15 -17.14
C LYS A 353 24.46 2.46 -18.36
N LYS A 354 24.68 1.15 -18.26
CA LYS A 354 25.19 0.36 -19.40
C LYS A 354 24.22 0.40 -20.58
N PHE A 355 22.94 0.22 -20.34
CA PHE A 355 21.91 0.30 -21.38
C PHE A 355 21.88 1.69 -22.04
N GLU A 356 22.03 2.76 -21.27
CA GLU A 356 22.13 4.14 -21.79
C GLU A 356 23.35 4.30 -22.70
N GLU A 357 24.54 3.85 -22.29
CA GLU A 357 25.77 3.92 -23.10
C GLU A 357 25.64 3.17 -24.44
N GLU A 358 24.91 2.05 -24.46
CA GLU A 358 24.73 1.20 -25.64
C GLU A 358 23.63 1.71 -26.61
N ASN A 359 22.80 2.69 -26.18
CA ASN A 359 21.62 3.13 -26.94
C ASN A 359 21.53 4.65 -27.13
N LEU A 360 22.56 5.42 -26.77
CA LEU A 360 22.78 6.81 -27.17
C LEU A 360 23.61 6.89 -28.46
#